data_96600c727cb1a2b324ea21694e2787f7
#
_entry.id   96600c727cb1a2b324ea21694e2787f7
#
_cell.length_a   1.000
_cell.length_b   1.000
_cell.length_c   1.000
_cell.angle_alpha   90.00
_cell.angle_beta   90.00
_cell.angle_gamma   90.00
#
_symmetry.space_group_name_H-M   'P 1'
#
loop_
_entity.id
_entity.type
_entity.pdbx_description
1 polymer ?
#
loop_
_entity_poly.entity_id
_entity_poly.type
_entity_poly.pdbx_seq_one_letter_code
_entity_poly.pdbx_strand_id
1 'polypeptide(L)'
;KYQGSITNISANVGGNNQNLYDYFQSKVNALNEKASALQAQAVGAQTQADALRAQANKTTDPTAKAQLLAAADQYAAGAQKATAGAKLVRAGADKLDSSKEKVKDRYLEVSQRGWGITPILGIDYRTGKWNFAARYEFTTKFNIENNTKRDDTERYKNGVNTPNDIPGILALGAQYEVLKNLRVMAGYNHYFDKDARMDNDKQRFLKHNTQEFLAGVEWDINPSVTVSAGGQRTLYGLGDGKYLTDLSFVTSSYSFGFGAKIKVAKNAHLNIAYFFTNYSNFKKEYNDAIEAGQEQVTQPDGTVTMQPKTLATKNTDIFTRTNKVLGVGLDIDF
;
A
#
# COMPACT_ATOMS: atom_id res chain seq x y z
N LYS A 1 6.01 10.56 -13.83
CA LYS A 1 5.63 9.29 -14.46
C LYS A 1 5.89 8.15 -13.49
N TYR A 2 4.88 7.33 -13.24
CA TYR A 2 4.99 6.10 -12.47
C TYR A 2 4.84 4.92 -13.43
N GLN A 3 5.74 3.96 -13.31
CA GLN A 3 5.68 2.71 -14.05
C GLN A 3 6.12 1.61 -13.10
N GLY A 4 5.30 0.59 -12.96
CA GLY A 4 5.57 -0.53 -12.07
C GLY A 4 4.78 -1.76 -12.46
N SER A 5 5.24 -2.90 -11.98
CA SER A 5 4.53 -4.16 -12.09
C SER A 5 4.68 -4.96 -10.81
N ILE A 6 3.63 -5.70 -10.48
CA ILE A 6 3.67 -6.76 -9.49
C ILE A 6 3.44 -8.04 -10.27
N THR A 7 4.47 -8.85 -10.36
CA THR A 7 4.46 -10.06 -11.20
C THR A 7 4.98 -11.25 -10.41
N ASN A 8 4.54 -12.44 -10.81
CA ASN A 8 5.05 -13.70 -10.30
C ASN A 8 5.00 -13.85 -8.78
N ILE A 9 3.82 -13.51 -8.19
CA ILE A 9 3.58 -13.67 -6.76
C ILE A 9 3.68 -15.16 -6.41
N SER A 10 4.66 -15.53 -5.58
CA SER A 10 4.99 -16.90 -5.25
C SER A 10 4.93 -17.13 -3.74
N ALA A 11 4.63 -18.37 -3.34
CA ALA A 11 4.71 -18.81 -1.95
C ALA A 11 5.25 -20.23 -1.84
N ASN A 12 5.77 -20.58 -0.67
CA ASN A 12 6.12 -21.94 -0.37
C ASN A 12 4.86 -22.77 -0.06
N VAL A 13 4.52 -23.68 -0.95
CA VAL A 13 3.38 -24.57 -0.79
C VAL A 13 3.89 -26.01 -0.80
N GLY A 14 3.74 -26.69 0.35
CA GLY A 14 4.18 -28.07 0.50
C GLY A 14 5.69 -28.28 0.32
N GLY A 15 6.52 -27.30 0.70
CA GLY A 15 7.98 -27.36 0.58
C GLY A 15 8.53 -26.81 -0.74
N ASN A 16 7.69 -26.50 -1.73
CA ASN A 16 8.11 -25.97 -3.02
C ASN A 16 7.65 -24.52 -3.21
N ASN A 17 8.51 -23.68 -3.78
CA ASN A 17 8.13 -22.33 -4.17
C ASN A 17 7.32 -22.40 -5.47
N GLN A 18 6.05 -21.97 -5.43
CA GLN A 18 5.12 -22.05 -6.56
C GLN A 18 4.52 -20.66 -6.83
N ASN A 19 4.29 -20.35 -8.11
CA ASN A 19 3.50 -19.21 -8.51
C ASN A 19 2.06 -19.40 -7.99
N LEU A 20 1.54 -18.44 -7.23
CA LEU A 20 0.23 -18.56 -6.59
C LEU A 20 -0.92 -18.54 -7.60
N TYR A 21 -0.81 -17.78 -8.69
CA TYR A 21 -1.83 -17.77 -9.73
C TYR A 21 -1.98 -19.15 -10.36
N ASP A 22 -0.87 -19.78 -10.77
CA ASP A 22 -0.87 -21.11 -11.37
C ASP A 22 -1.34 -22.18 -10.39
N TYR A 23 -0.91 -22.07 -9.13
CA TYR A 23 -1.36 -22.96 -8.05
C TYR A 23 -2.88 -22.89 -7.88
N PHE A 24 -3.46 -21.69 -7.73
CA PHE A 24 -4.90 -21.54 -7.59
C PHE A 24 -5.63 -21.99 -8.85
N GLN A 25 -5.13 -21.69 -10.04
CA GLN A 25 -5.72 -22.14 -11.31
C GLN A 25 -5.81 -23.68 -11.38
N SER A 26 -4.72 -24.38 -11.01
CA SER A 26 -4.71 -25.83 -10.99
C SER A 26 -5.73 -26.42 -10.01
N LYS A 27 -5.90 -25.80 -8.84
CA LYS A 27 -6.91 -26.22 -7.85
C LYS A 27 -8.33 -25.95 -8.30
N VAL A 28 -8.59 -24.82 -8.94
CA VAL A 28 -9.89 -24.48 -9.52
C VAL A 28 -10.28 -25.52 -10.59
N ASN A 29 -9.34 -25.87 -11.47
CA ASN A 29 -9.57 -26.89 -12.51
C ASN A 29 -9.94 -28.25 -11.89
N ALA A 30 -9.14 -28.70 -10.91
CA ALA A 30 -9.38 -29.99 -10.23
C ALA A 30 -10.74 -30.02 -9.49
N LEU A 31 -11.16 -28.92 -8.87
CA LEU A 31 -12.48 -28.82 -8.24
C LEU A 31 -13.61 -28.82 -9.26
N ASN A 32 -13.47 -28.15 -10.39
CA ASN A 32 -14.46 -28.14 -11.45
C ASN A 32 -14.63 -29.52 -12.09
N GLU A 33 -13.54 -30.26 -12.31
CA GLU A 33 -13.57 -31.64 -12.76
C GLU A 33 -14.32 -32.53 -11.76
N LYS A 34 -14.02 -32.41 -10.45
CA LYS A 34 -14.70 -33.14 -9.39
C LYS A 34 -16.20 -32.81 -9.33
N ALA A 35 -16.56 -31.55 -9.48
CA ALA A 35 -17.97 -31.11 -9.50
C ALA A 35 -18.71 -31.71 -10.72
N SER A 36 -18.06 -31.74 -11.87
CA SER A 36 -18.60 -32.33 -13.09
C SER A 36 -18.81 -33.85 -12.96
N ALA A 37 -17.84 -34.54 -12.35
CA ALA A 37 -17.97 -35.98 -12.07
C ALA A 37 -19.15 -36.29 -11.12
N LEU A 38 -19.29 -35.51 -10.04
CA LEU A 38 -20.45 -35.63 -9.14
C LEU A 38 -21.77 -35.35 -9.84
N GLN A 39 -21.81 -34.38 -10.73
CA GLN A 39 -22.99 -34.06 -11.51
C GLN A 39 -23.37 -35.20 -12.47
N ALA A 40 -22.39 -35.82 -13.11
CA ALA A 40 -22.58 -36.99 -13.96
C ALA A 40 -23.15 -38.20 -13.17
N GLN A 41 -22.60 -38.45 -11.95
CA GLN A 41 -23.14 -39.47 -11.04
C GLN A 41 -24.58 -39.18 -10.65
N ALA A 42 -24.91 -37.92 -10.37
CA ALA A 42 -26.27 -37.51 -10.04
C ALA A 42 -27.26 -37.81 -11.19
N VAL A 43 -26.88 -37.46 -12.42
CA VAL A 43 -27.69 -37.74 -13.62
C VAL A 43 -27.83 -39.24 -13.82
N GLY A 44 -26.77 -40.02 -13.70
CA GLY A 44 -26.84 -41.50 -13.84
C GLY A 44 -27.74 -42.14 -12.79
N ALA A 45 -27.64 -41.74 -11.53
CA ALA A 45 -28.52 -42.23 -10.46
C ALA A 45 -29.97 -41.81 -10.66
N GLN A 46 -30.23 -40.60 -11.11
CA GLN A 46 -31.60 -40.17 -11.43
C GLN A 46 -32.19 -40.97 -12.58
N THR A 47 -31.44 -41.23 -13.64
CA THR A 47 -31.86 -42.06 -14.78
C THR A 47 -32.24 -43.49 -14.32
N GLN A 48 -31.47 -44.09 -13.42
CA GLN A 48 -31.77 -45.40 -12.85
C GLN A 48 -33.05 -45.37 -11.99
N ALA A 49 -33.21 -44.32 -11.16
CA ALA A 49 -34.44 -44.15 -10.39
C ALA A 49 -35.69 -44.08 -11.28
N ASP A 50 -35.62 -43.34 -12.37
CA ASP A 50 -36.73 -43.17 -13.29
C ASP A 50 -37.02 -44.46 -14.07
N ALA A 51 -36.00 -45.24 -14.45
CA ALA A 51 -36.16 -46.55 -15.07
C ALA A 51 -36.84 -47.56 -14.12
N LEU A 52 -36.45 -47.59 -12.85
CA LEU A 52 -37.07 -48.44 -11.84
C LEU A 52 -38.53 -48.07 -11.57
N ARG A 53 -38.84 -46.77 -11.54
CA ARG A 53 -40.24 -46.29 -11.44
C ARG A 53 -41.07 -46.71 -12.65
N ALA A 54 -40.51 -46.64 -13.85
CA ALA A 54 -41.16 -47.06 -15.06
C ALA A 54 -41.45 -48.59 -15.07
N GLN A 55 -40.52 -49.40 -14.52
CA GLN A 55 -40.73 -50.84 -14.32
C GLN A 55 -41.82 -51.11 -13.27
N ALA A 56 -41.78 -50.41 -12.14
CA ALA A 56 -42.79 -50.54 -11.08
C ALA A 56 -44.20 -50.26 -11.58
N ASN A 57 -44.34 -49.29 -12.52
CA ASN A 57 -45.69 -48.99 -13.13
C ASN A 57 -46.20 -50.06 -14.08
N LYS A 58 -45.33 -50.93 -14.57
CA LYS A 58 -45.67 -52.06 -15.44
C LYS A 58 -45.98 -53.38 -14.68
N THR A 59 -45.58 -53.43 -13.40
CA THR A 59 -45.67 -54.61 -12.56
C THR A 59 -47.02 -54.67 -11.85
N THR A 60 -47.68 -55.84 -11.94
CA THR A 60 -48.99 -56.09 -11.31
C THR A 60 -48.89 -56.71 -9.91
N ASP A 61 -47.74 -57.27 -9.55
CA ASP A 61 -47.45 -57.81 -8.22
C ASP A 61 -47.14 -56.65 -7.23
N PRO A 62 -47.94 -56.50 -6.16
CA PRO A 62 -47.78 -55.43 -5.19
C PRO A 62 -46.46 -55.48 -4.46
N THR A 63 -45.90 -56.65 -4.16
CA THR A 63 -44.64 -56.84 -3.43
C THR A 63 -43.44 -56.42 -4.30
N ALA A 64 -43.43 -56.92 -5.53
CA ALA A 64 -42.40 -56.56 -6.50
C ALA A 64 -42.42 -55.04 -6.83
N LYS A 65 -43.62 -54.46 -6.94
CA LYS A 65 -43.77 -53.00 -7.13
C LYS A 65 -43.22 -52.20 -5.98
N ALA A 66 -43.49 -52.59 -4.73
CA ALA A 66 -42.96 -51.89 -3.56
C ALA A 66 -41.43 -51.95 -3.48
N GLN A 67 -40.83 -53.09 -3.82
CA GLN A 67 -39.35 -53.26 -3.88
C GLN A 67 -38.73 -52.36 -4.95
N LEU A 68 -39.33 -52.30 -6.14
CA LEU A 68 -38.83 -51.43 -7.22
C LEU A 68 -38.92 -49.95 -6.86
N LEU A 69 -39.99 -49.53 -6.20
CA LEU A 69 -40.13 -48.13 -5.73
C LEU A 69 -39.12 -47.79 -4.63
N ALA A 70 -38.91 -48.69 -3.67
CA ALA A 70 -37.91 -48.48 -2.62
C ALA A 70 -36.47 -48.35 -3.21
N ALA A 71 -36.15 -49.19 -4.20
CA ALA A 71 -34.86 -49.06 -4.90
C ALA A 71 -34.77 -47.75 -5.69
N ALA A 72 -35.84 -47.33 -6.36
CA ALA A 72 -35.86 -46.03 -7.06
C ALA A 72 -35.66 -44.84 -6.11
N ASP A 73 -36.24 -44.89 -4.93
CA ASP A 73 -36.09 -43.82 -3.94
C ASP A 73 -34.64 -43.77 -3.37
N GLN A 74 -33.98 -44.91 -3.22
CA GLN A 74 -32.53 -44.92 -2.85
C GLN A 74 -31.67 -44.29 -3.94
N TYR A 75 -31.89 -44.59 -5.20
CA TYR A 75 -31.17 -43.95 -6.30
C TYR A 75 -31.46 -42.45 -6.38
N ALA A 76 -32.69 -42.03 -6.22
CA ALA A 76 -33.08 -40.62 -6.22
C ALA A 76 -32.42 -39.85 -5.05
N ALA A 77 -32.36 -40.44 -3.86
CA ALA A 77 -31.66 -39.86 -2.72
C ALA A 77 -30.16 -39.76 -2.98
N GLY A 78 -29.55 -40.76 -3.64
CA GLY A 78 -28.15 -40.72 -4.11
C GLY A 78 -27.91 -39.59 -5.10
N ALA A 79 -28.81 -39.40 -6.08
CA ALA A 79 -28.72 -38.31 -7.05
C ALA A 79 -28.79 -36.93 -6.37
N GLN A 80 -29.69 -36.75 -5.40
CA GLN A 80 -29.78 -35.50 -4.63
C GLN A 80 -28.48 -35.21 -3.85
N LYS A 81 -27.93 -36.23 -3.18
CA LYS A 81 -26.64 -36.07 -2.45
C LYS A 81 -25.50 -35.71 -3.38
N ALA A 82 -25.40 -36.34 -4.54
CA ALA A 82 -24.37 -36.05 -5.53
C ALA A 82 -24.51 -34.61 -6.10
N THR A 83 -25.75 -34.19 -6.38
CA THR A 83 -26.07 -32.82 -6.82
C THR A 83 -25.65 -31.79 -5.77
N ALA A 84 -25.98 -32.01 -4.50
CA ALA A 84 -25.61 -31.14 -3.40
C ALA A 84 -24.09 -31.10 -3.24
N GLY A 85 -23.39 -32.23 -3.34
CA GLY A 85 -21.96 -32.33 -3.35
C GLY A 85 -21.31 -31.54 -4.49
N ALA A 86 -21.83 -31.66 -5.71
CA ALA A 86 -21.34 -30.90 -6.87
C ALA A 86 -21.47 -29.39 -6.65
N LYS A 87 -22.59 -28.94 -6.09
CA LYS A 87 -22.81 -27.50 -5.77
C LYS A 87 -21.82 -26.97 -4.75
N LEU A 88 -21.52 -27.73 -3.68
CA LEU A 88 -20.52 -27.35 -2.67
C LEU A 88 -19.12 -27.25 -3.26
N VAL A 89 -18.73 -28.23 -4.10
CA VAL A 89 -17.42 -28.23 -4.76
C VAL A 89 -17.26 -27.04 -5.71
N ARG A 90 -18.29 -26.70 -6.47
CA ARG A 90 -18.30 -25.50 -7.33
C ARG A 90 -18.16 -24.22 -6.51
N ALA A 91 -18.90 -24.07 -5.42
CA ALA A 91 -18.75 -22.91 -4.53
C ALA A 91 -17.31 -22.79 -3.97
N GLY A 92 -16.64 -23.91 -3.71
CA GLY A 92 -15.21 -23.93 -3.36
C GLY A 92 -14.32 -23.47 -4.50
N ALA A 93 -14.61 -23.89 -5.73
CA ALA A 93 -13.86 -23.45 -6.92
C ALA A 93 -14.01 -21.93 -7.14
N ASP A 94 -15.22 -21.39 -7.02
CA ASP A 94 -15.52 -19.95 -7.19
C ASP A 94 -14.76 -19.08 -6.17
N LYS A 95 -14.64 -19.56 -4.92
CA LYS A 95 -13.83 -18.86 -3.89
C LYS A 95 -12.34 -18.84 -4.23
N LEU A 96 -11.80 -19.96 -4.71
CA LEU A 96 -10.40 -20.02 -5.15
C LEU A 96 -10.17 -19.17 -6.39
N ASP A 97 -11.11 -19.12 -7.32
CA ASP A 97 -11.03 -18.28 -8.51
C ASP A 97 -10.97 -16.79 -8.13
N SER A 98 -11.78 -16.36 -7.17
CA SER A 98 -11.72 -15.02 -6.61
C SER A 98 -10.37 -14.71 -5.94
N SER A 99 -9.74 -15.71 -5.30
CA SER A 99 -8.42 -15.58 -4.69
C SER A 99 -7.30 -15.51 -5.73
N LYS A 100 -7.42 -16.25 -6.83
CA LYS A 100 -6.54 -16.22 -7.98
C LYS A 100 -6.45 -14.81 -8.59
N GLU A 101 -7.58 -14.13 -8.74
CA GLU A 101 -7.61 -12.77 -9.29
C GLU A 101 -6.85 -11.75 -8.41
N LYS A 102 -6.73 -12.00 -7.10
CA LYS A 102 -5.96 -11.13 -6.19
C LYS A 102 -4.44 -11.26 -6.37
N VAL A 103 -3.96 -12.39 -6.85
CA VAL A 103 -2.53 -12.70 -7.05
C VAL A 103 -2.09 -12.66 -8.51
N LYS A 104 -2.97 -12.21 -9.40
CA LYS A 104 -2.68 -12.01 -10.82
C LYS A 104 -1.66 -10.92 -11.03
N ASP A 105 -0.84 -11.07 -12.06
CA ASP A 105 0.08 -10.03 -12.49
C ASP A 105 -0.66 -8.72 -12.77
N ARG A 106 -0.11 -7.61 -12.28
CA ARG A 106 -0.68 -6.28 -12.44
C ARG A 106 0.37 -5.32 -12.95
N TYR A 107 -0.03 -4.48 -13.87
CA TYR A 107 0.82 -3.47 -14.48
C TYR A 107 0.19 -2.10 -14.27
N LEU A 108 1.05 -1.11 -14.05
CA LEU A 108 0.67 0.28 -13.92
C LEU A 108 1.59 1.14 -14.80
N GLU A 109 1.01 1.92 -15.69
CA GLU A 109 1.69 2.99 -16.38
C GLU A 109 0.81 4.25 -16.36
N VAL A 110 1.19 5.20 -15.51
CA VAL A 110 0.48 6.47 -15.33
C VAL A 110 1.47 7.62 -15.30
N SER A 111 1.11 8.71 -15.93
CA SER A 111 1.75 10.01 -15.75
C SER A 111 0.75 10.97 -15.12
N GLN A 112 1.25 11.77 -14.19
CA GLN A 112 0.43 12.77 -13.51
C GLN A 112 0.98 14.15 -13.84
N ARG A 113 0.08 15.13 -14.05
CA ARG A 113 0.43 16.51 -14.34
C ARG A 113 -0.42 17.44 -13.48
N GLY A 114 0.22 18.51 -13.01
CA GLY A 114 -0.43 19.57 -12.28
C GLY A 114 0.48 20.80 -12.31
N TRP A 115 -0.07 21.96 -12.06
CA TRP A 115 0.68 23.19 -11.90
C TRP A 115 0.05 24.06 -10.79
N GLY A 116 0.86 24.91 -10.18
CA GLY A 116 0.41 25.81 -9.15
C GLY A 116 1.39 26.97 -8.98
N ILE A 117 0.98 28.01 -8.29
CA ILE A 117 1.79 29.19 -7.98
C ILE A 117 1.89 29.29 -6.47
N THR A 118 3.13 29.47 -5.98
CA THR A 118 3.44 29.67 -4.56
C THR A 118 3.99 31.07 -4.35
N PRO A 119 3.24 32.00 -3.77
CA PRO A 119 3.82 33.22 -3.26
C PRO A 119 4.79 32.93 -2.11
N ILE A 120 5.91 33.63 -2.08
CA ILE A 120 6.93 33.51 -1.02
C ILE A 120 7.26 34.90 -0.52
N LEU A 121 7.20 35.08 0.80
CA LEU A 121 7.63 36.29 1.48
C LEU A 121 8.81 35.97 2.37
N GLY A 122 9.84 36.77 2.34
CA GLY A 122 11.03 36.59 3.15
C GLY A 122 11.57 37.91 3.69
N ILE A 123 12.15 37.85 4.86
CA ILE A 123 12.87 38.95 5.49
C ILE A 123 14.20 38.41 6.04
N ASP A 124 15.25 39.17 5.86
CA ASP A 124 16.56 38.92 6.42
C ASP A 124 17.02 40.21 7.15
N TYR A 125 17.41 40.04 8.41
CA TYR A 125 17.81 41.16 9.26
C TYR A 125 19.12 40.88 9.96
N ARG A 126 20.12 41.70 9.67
CA ARG A 126 21.46 41.61 10.26
C ARG A 126 21.72 42.74 11.24
N THR A 127 22.15 42.38 12.45
CA THR A 127 22.56 43.36 13.49
C THR A 127 23.76 42.84 14.28
N GLY A 128 24.88 43.59 14.25
CA GLY A 128 26.12 43.18 14.90
C GLY A 128 26.58 41.81 14.38
N LYS A 129 26.68 40.84 15.31
CA LYS A 129 27.07 39.45 15.01
C LYS A 129 25.91 38.50 14.69
N TRP A 130 24.68 39.02 14.75
CA TRP A 130 23.48 38.24 14.51
C TRP A 130 22.95 38.47 13.10
N ASN A 131 22.43 37.36 12.52
CA ASN A 131 21.59 37.41 11.35
C ASN A 131 20.34 36.60 11.63
N PHE A 132 19.14 37.19 11.41
CA PHE A 132 17.83 36.56 11.57
C PHE A 132 17.14 36.52 10.23
N ALA A 133 16.55 35.37 9.90
CA ALA A 133 15.78 35.20 8.70
C ALA A 133 14.40 34.59 9.01
N ALA A 134 13.38 35.07 8.31
CA ALA A 134 12.07 34.46 8.32
C ALA A 134 11.56 34.38 6.89
N ARG A 135 10.95 33.23 6.55
CA ARG A 135 10.35 32.99 5.23
C ARG A 135 9.02 32.32 5.42
N TYR A 136 8.01 32.80 4.71
CA TYR A 136 6.70 32.20 4.63
C TYR A 136 6.40 31.84 3.18
N GLU A 137 6.20 30.58 2.92
CA GLU A 137 5.72 30.05 1.65
C GLU A 137 4.24 29.72 1.80
N PHE A 138 3.41 30.29 0.95
CA PHE A 138 1.97 30.02 0.99
C PHE A 138 1.67 28.62 0.45
N THR A 139 0.57 28.03 0.91
CA THR A 139 0.09 26.75 0.37
C THR A 139 -0.13 26.87 -1.14
N THR A 140 0.54 26.00 -1.90
CA THR A 140 0.27 25.89 -3.34
C THR A 140 -0.93 25.00 -3.55
N LYS A 141 -2.02 25.58 -3.95
CA LYS A 141 -3.24 24.83 -4.28
C LYS A 141 -3.16 24.35 -5.71
N PHE A 142 -3.14 23.04 -5.90
CA PHE A 142 -3.22 22.44 -7.24
C PHE A 142 -3.81 21.03 -7.21
N ASN A 143 -4.24 20.59 -8.36
CA ASN A 143 -4.71 19.24 -8.55
C ASN A 143 -3.76 18.51 -9.51
N ILE A 144 -3.71 17.19 -9.37
CA ILE A 144 -2.97 16.30 -10.26
C ILE A 144 -3.97 15.54 -11.11
N GLU A 145 -3.83 15.64 -12.42
CA GLU A 145 -4.62 14.89 -13.39
C GLU A 145 -3.86 13.62 -13.82
N ASN A 146 -4.54 12.50 -13.78
CA ASN A 146 -4.02 11.22 -14.21
C ASN A 146 -4.10 11.10 -15.74
N ASN A 147 -2.96 10.83 -16.38
CA ASN A 147 -2.89 10.36 -17.75
C ASN A 147 -2.41 8.90 -17.70
N THR A 148 -3.37 8.00 -17.70
CA THR A 148 -3.17 6.58 -17.47
C THR A 148 -3.21 5.83 -18.78
N LYS A 149 -2.12 5.13 -19.09
CA LYS A 149 -2.02 4.23 -20.26
C LYS A 149 -2.46 2.81 -19.92
N ARG A 150 -2.09 2.35 -18.73
CA ARG A 150 -2.47 1.05 -18.19
C ARG A 150 -2.60 1.13 -16.68
N ASP A 151 -3.68 0.59 -16.15
CA ASP A 151 -3.93 0.51 -14.71
C ASP A 151 -4.70 -0.76 -14.36
N ASP A 152 -4.00 -1.86 -14.18
CA ASP A 152 -4.58 -3.13 -13.72
C ASP A 152 -4.90 -3.08 -12.21
N THR A 153 -4.58 -1.97 -11.52
CA THR A 153 -4.83 -1.78 -10.08
C THR A 153 -6.12 -1.04 -9.78
N GLU A 154 -6.74 -0.42 -10.79
CA GLU A 154 -7.95 0.41 -10.72
C GLU A 154 -7.83 1.65 -9.82
N ARG A 155 -6.59 2.03 -9.43
CA ARG A 155 -6.32 3.14 -8.51
C ARG A 155 -6.15 4.49 -9.22
N TYR A 156 -5.74 4.48 -10.49
CA TYR A 156 -5.36 5.67 -11.23
C TYR A 156 -6.18 5.80 -12.51
N LYS A 157 -7.49 5.92 -12.38
CA LYS A 157 -8.38 6.07 -13.52
C LYS A 157 -7.98 7.27 -14.37
N ASN A 158 -7.94 7.08 -15.69
CA ASN A 158 -7.55 8.13 -16.63
C ASN A 158 -8.46 9.35 -16.54
N GLY A 159 -7.88 10.55 -16.60
CA GLY A 159 -8.60 11.84 -16.53
C GLY A 159 -9.10 12.23 -15.14
N VAL A 160 -8.89 11.37 -14.11
CA VAL A 160 -9.25 11.74 -12.73
C VAL A 160 -8.29 12.80 -12.23
N ASN A 161 -8.87 13.87 -11.70
CA ASN A 161 -8.17 15.04 -11.19
C ASN A 161 -8.32 15.08 -9.67
N THR A 162 -7.21 14.90 -8.95
CA THR A 162 -7.18 14.79 -7.49
C THR A 162 -6.43 15.95 -6.84
N PRO A 163 -6.90 16.46 -5.68
CA PRO A 163 -6.15 17.45 -4.92
C PRO A 163 -4.80 16.90 -4.47
N ASN A 164 -3.76 17.71 -4.63
CA ASN A 164 -2.41 17.39 -4.17
C ASN A 164 -1.65 18.68 -3.84
N ASP A 165 -2.19 19.44 -2.91
CA ASP A 165 -1.63 20.72 -2.50
C ASP A 165 -0.22 20.52 -1.90
N ILE A 166 0.67 21.49 -2.14
CA ILE A 166 1.93 21.59 -1.42
C ILE A 166 1.66 22.42 -0.16
N PRO A 167 1.96 21.91 1.04
CA PRO A 167 1.72 22.62 2.29
C PRO A 167 2.49 23.94 2.34
N GLY A 168 1.90 24.94 2.98
CA GLY A 168 2.61 26.17 3.32
C GLY A 168 3.74 25.88 4.32
N ILE A 169 4.75 26.74 4.34
CA ILE A 169 5.94 26.59 5.20
C ILE A 169 6.26 27.91 5.89
N LEU A 170 6.39 27.89 7.21
CA LEU A 170 7.03 28.95 7.97
C LEU A 170 8.44 28.48 8.34
N ALA A 171 9.46 29.14 7.81
CA ALA A 171 10.85 28.88 8.11
C ALA A 171 11.45 30.06 8.90
N LEU A 172 12.06 29.76 10.03
CA LEU A 172 12.74 30.72 10.89
C LEU A 172 14.20 30.30 11.05
N GLY A 173 15.12 31.25 11.00
CA GLY A 173 16.54 31.00 11.15
C GLY A 173 17.24 32.10 11.95
N ALA A 174 18.25 31.69 12.71
CA ALA A 174 19.16 32.61 13.38
C ALA A 174 20.58 32.11 13.18
N GLN A 175 21.49 33.04 12.90
CA GLN A 175 22.94 32.81 12.82
C GLN A 175 23.65 33.76 13.75
N TYR A 176 24.70 33.25 14.40
CA TYR A 176 25.57 34.05 15.26
C TYR A 176 27.01 33.85 14.86
N GLU A 177 27.75 34.97 14.67
CA GLU A 177 29.15 34.99 14.40
C GLU A 177 29.94 34.93 15.74
N VAL A 178 30.30 33.70 16.12
CA VAL A 178 31.05 33.45 17.38
C VAL A 178 32.44 34.07 17.28
N LEU A 179 33.11 33.78 16.16
CA LEU A 179 34.40 34.36 15.75
C LEU A 179 34.26 34.92 14.33
N LYS A 180 35.20 35.73 13.87
CA LYS A 180 35.19 36.29 12.50
C LYS A 180 35.13 35.19 11.41
N ASN A 181 35.62 34.00 11.74
CA ASN A 181 35.67 32.85 10.85
C ASN A 181 34.83 31.64 11.31
N LEU A 182 33.99 31.80 12.37
CA LEU A 182 33.18 30.72 12.91
C LEU A 182 31.73 31.21 13.13
N ARG A 183 30.80 30.59 12.49
CA ARG A 183 29.37 30.88 12.56
C ARG A 183 28.61 29.64 13.08
N VAL A 184 27.66 29.86 13.96
CA VAL A 184 26.70 28.85 14.40
C VAL A 184 25.30 29.28 13.94
N MET A 185 24.46 28.31 13.61
CA MET A 185 23.13 28.58 13.11
C MET A 185 22.13 27.59 13.69
N ALA A 186 20.91 28.09 13.89
CA ALA A 186 19.75 27.30 14.26
C ALA A 186 18.56 27.67 13.38
N GLY A 187 17.72 26.70 13.08
CA GLY A 187 16.54 26.91 12.25
C GLY A 187 15.37 26.08 12.74
N TYR A 188 14.19 26.55 12.36
CA TYR A 188 12.92 25.88 12.61
C TYR A 188 12.04 26.03 11.39
N ASN A 189 11.51 24.89 10.88
CA ASN A 189 10.52 24.87 9.84
C ASN A 189 9.20 24.27 10.37
N HIS A 190 8.10 24.92 10.08
CA HIS A 190 6.76 24.45 10.36
C HIS A 190 6.00 24.30 9.03
N TYR A 191 5.58 23.09 8.72
CA TYR A 191 4.81 22.76 7.52
C TYR A 191 3.33 22.68 7.89
N PHE A 192 2.47 23.35 7.15
CA PHE A 192 1.02 23.35 7.37
C PHE A 192 0.36 22.16 6.62
N ASP A 193 0.83 20.94 6.90
CA ASP A 193 0.39 19.73 6.19
C ASP A 193 -1.10 19.45 6.35
N LYS A 194 -1.66 19.76 7.52
CA LYS A 194 -3.08 19.52 7.82
C LYS A 194 -4.01 20.42 7.00
N ASP A 195 -3.51 21.54 6.49
CA ASP A 195 -4.26 22.52 5.70
C ASP A 195 -4.09 22.29 4.19
N ALA A 196 -3.16 21.42 3.79
CA ALA A 196 -2.91 21.05 2.40
C ALA A 196 -3.83 19.89 1.99
N ARG A 197 -4.69 20.11 1.01
CA ARG A 197 -5.62 19.07 0.53
C ARG A 197 -4.86 17.97 -0.17
N MET A 198 -5.11 16.75 0.22
CA MET A 198 -4.55 15.54 -0.40
C MET A 198 -5.67 14.65 -0.92
N ASP A 199 -5.32 13.77 -1.86
CA ASP A 199 -6.22 12.73 -2.34
C ASP A 199 -6.87 11.96 -1.18
N ASN A 200 -8.19 11.76 -1.25
CA ASN A 200 -9.00 11.10 -0.21
C ASN A 200 -8.89 11.76 1.18
N ASP A 201 -8.64 13.06 1.22
CA ASP A 201 -8.53 13.85 2.48
C ASP A 201 -7.51 13.27 3.48
N LYS A 202 -6.42 12.68 2.99
CA LYS A 202 -5.39 12.04 3.81
C LYS A 202 -4.79 12.94 4.88
N GLN A 203 -4.73 14.26 4.65
CA GLN A 203 -4.25 15.23 5.63
C GLN A 203 -5.04 15.22 6.95
N ARG A 204 -6.30 14.76 6.95
CA ARG A 204 -7.13 14.67 8.17
C ARG A 204 -6.65 13.59 9.15
N PHE A 205 -5.89 12.61 8.68
CA PHE A 205 -5.32 11.56 9.52
C PHE A 205 -4.02 11.99 10.20
N LEU A 206 -3.46 13.15 9.84
CA LEU A 206 -2.28 13.68 10.52
C LEU A 206 -2.64 14.14 11.92
N LYS A 207 -1.84 13.72 12.91
CA LYS A 207 -2.00 14.11 14.32
C LYS A 207 -1.63 15.58 14.54
N HIS A 208 -0.52 16.01 13.93
CA HIS A 208 -0.01 17.38 13.96
C HIS A 208 0.70 17.71 12.66
N ASN A 209 0.96 18.99 12.43
CA ASN A 209 1.79 19.50 11.34
C ASN A 209 3.24 19.02 11.49
N THR A 210 3.95 18.87 10.37
CA THR A 210 5.37 18.52 10.36
C THR A 210 6.20 19.68 10.91
N GLN A 211 7.19 19.34 11.70
CA GLN A 211 8.14 20.28 12.32
C GLN A 211 9.56 19.82 12.08
N GLU A 212 10.45 20.76 11.79
CA GLU A 212 11.88 20.50 11.64
C GLU A 212 12.68 21.44 12.51
N PHE A 213 13.64 20.89 13.21
CA PHE A 213 14.63 21.60 14.00
C PHE A 213 16.00 21.37 13.38
N LEU A 214 16.71 22.46 13.12
CA LEU A 214 17.99 22.44 12.43
C LEU A 214 19.05 23.14 13.30
N ALA A 215 20.26 22.62 13.28
CA ALA A 215 21.42 23.31 13.86
C ALA A 215 22.65 23.01 13.01
N GLY A 216 23.55 23.98 12.93
CA GLY A 216 24.77 23.85 12.12
C GLY A 216 25.86 24.76 12.56
N VAL A 217 27.05 24.47 12.07
CA VAL A 217 28.24 25.25 12.24
C VAL A 217 28.98 25.40 10.90
N GLU A 218 29.52 26.55 10.66
CA GLU A 218 30.33 26.85 9.49
C GLU A 218 31.62 27.51 9.94
N TRP A 219 32.74 27.00 9.42
CA TRP A 219 34.08 27.47 9.79
C TRP A 219 34.90 27.73 8.55
N ASP A 220 35.35 28.98 8.42
CA ASP A 220 36.35 29.40 7.42
C ASP A 220 37.73 29.03 7.95
N ILE A 221 38.27 27.90 7.49
CA ILE A 221 39.59 27.41 7.88
C ILE A 221 40.64 28.40 7.39
N ASN A 222 40.46 28.93 6.18
CA ASN A 222 41.31 29.95 5.56
C ASN A 222 40.45 30.69 4.48
N PRO A 223 40.98 31.74 3.82
CA PRO A 223 40.25 32.50 2.82
C PRO A 223 39.77 31.72 1.59
N SER A 224 40.24 30.48 1.42
CA SER A 224 39.92 29.65 0.28
C SER A 224 39.08 28.41 0.64
N VAL A 225 38.96 28.07 1.92
CA VAL A 225 38.29 26.84 2.36
C VAL A 225 37.35 27.12 3.53
N THR A 226 36.07 26.85 3.33
CA THR A 226 35.04 26.82 4.38
C THR A 226 34.54 25.41 4.53
N VAL A 227 34.41 24.94 5.76
CA VAL A 227 33.75 23.65 6.07
C VAL A 227 32.51 23.90 6.89
N SER A 228 31.54 22.99 6.75
CA SER A 228 30.27 23.04 7.48
C SER A 228 29.87 21.67 7.98
N ALA A 229 29.18 21.65 9.12
CA ALA A 229 28.50 20.46 9.62
C ALA A 229 27.18 20.86 10.23
N GLY A 230 26.17 19.98 10.13
CA GLY A 230 24.85 20.26 10.68
C GLY A 230 24.02 19.02 10.88
N GLY A 231 22.95 19.20 11.63
CA GLY A 231 21.95 18.16 11.88
C GLY A 231 20.54 18.72 11.82
N GLN A 232 19.62 17.85 11.52
CA GLN A 232 18.19 18.15 11.43
C GLN A 232 17.38 17.03 12.09
N ARG A 233 16.35 17.41 12.82
CA ARG A 233 15.31 16.53 13.31
C ARG A 233 14.00 16.88 12.64
N THR A 234 13.39 15.92 11.92
CA THR A 234 12.07 16.06 11.32
C THR A 234 11.06 15.21 12.09
N LEU A 235 9.96 15.84 12.52
CA LEU A 235 8.86 15.22 13.24
C LEU A 235 7.60 15.24 12.36
N TYR A 236 7.19 14.08 11.86
CA TYR A 236 5.95 13.92 11.10
C TYR A 236 4.79 13.54 12.01
N GLY A 237 3.64 14.15 11.79
CA GLY A 237 2.40 13.86 12.53
C GLY A 237 1.64 12.65 12.01
N LEU A 238 2.28 11.47 11.94
CA LEU A 238 1.74 10.30 11.22
C LEU A 238 0.46 9.70 11.80
N GLY A 239 0.13 9.97 13.07
CA GLY A 239 -1.03 9.36 13.72
C GLY A 239 -0.91 7.83 13.79
N ASP A 240 -1.94 7.12 13.36
CA ASP A 240 -1.98 5.65 13.28
C ASP A 240 -1.41 5.09 11.97
N GLY A 241 -0.98 5.95 11.06
CA GLY A 241 -0.37 5.56 9.79
C GLY A 241 -1.33 4.92 8.77
N LYS A 242 -2.64 5.08 8.94
CA LYS A 242 -3.63 4.47 8.02
C LYS A 242 -3.40 4.78 6.55
N TYR A 243 -2.88 5.98 6.25
CA TYR A 243 -2.61 6.43 4.89
C TYR A 243 -1.23 6.03 4.35
N LEU A 244 -0.36 5.43 5.18
CA LEU A 244 0.93 4.93 4.72
C LEU A 244 0.75 3.69 3.86
N THR A 245 1.46 3.67 2.74
CA THR A 245 1.47 2.54 1.81
C THR A 245 2.92 2.21 1.42
N ASP A 246 3.16 1.02 0.92
CA ASP A 246 4.49 0.57 0.47
C ASP A 246 5.07 1.46 -0.63
N LEU A 247 4.21 2.13 -1.41
CA LEU A 247 4.60 2.99 -2.52
C LEU A 247 4.89 4.43 -2.09
N SER A 248 4.35 4.87 -0.96
CA SER A 248 4.48 6.25 -0.47
C SER A 248 4.39 6.30 1.03
N PHE A 249 5.52 6.51 1.66
CA PHE A 249 5.61 6.74 3.09
C PHE A 249 6.76 7.67 3.44
N VAL A 250 6.56 8.41 4.52
CA VAL A 250 7.59 9.18 5.21
C VAL A 250 7.45 8.91 6.69
N THR A 251 8.56 8.93 7.43
CA THR A 251 8.55 8.79 8.89
C THR A 251 9.47 9.83 9.50
N SER A 252 9.31 10.11 10.79
CA SER A 252 10.20 11.03 11.49
C SER A 252 11.65 10.62 11.34
N SER A 253 12.56 11.59 11.22
CA SER A 253 13.94 11.30 10.84
C SER A 253 14.97 12.21 11.55
N TYR A 254 16.20 11.72 11.56
CA TYR A 254 17.41 12.50 11.87
C TYR A 254 18.28 12.55 10.63
N SER A 255 18.75 13.74 10.29
CA SER A 255 19.71 13.94 9.21
C SER A 255 20.98 14.59 9.75
N PHE A 256 22.11 14.20 9.18
CA PHE A 256 23.40 14.83 9.44
C PHE A 256 24.07 15.14 8.12
N GLY A 257 24.66 16.32 8.02
CA GLY A 257 25.30 16.81 6.81
C GLY A 257 26.68 17.40 7.08
N PHE A 258 27.55 17.25 6.10
CA PHE A 258 28.89 17.83 6.08
C PHE A 258 29.12 18.47 4.73
N GLY A 259 29.77 19.64 4.72
CA GLY A 259 30.04 20.36 3.49
C GLY A 259 31.42 21.00 3.49
N ALA A 260 31.91 21.24 2.27
CA ALA A 260 33.09 22.04 2.04
C ALA A 260 32.88 22.97 0.84
N LYS A 261 33.20 24.22 0.99
CA LYS A 261 33.28 25.22 -0.08
C LYS A 261 34.77 25.56 -0.31
N ILE A 262 35.24 25.36 -1.53
CA ILE A 262 36.65 25.53 -1.90
C ILE A 262 36.74 26.55 -3.02
N LYS A 263 37.47 27.61 -2.83
CA LYS A 263 37.77 28.60 -3.85
C LYS A 263 38.75 28.00 -4.87
N VAL A 264 38.30 27.73 -6.09
CA VAL A 264 39.06 27.10 -7.17
C VAL A 264 39.61 28.13 -8.16
N ALA A 265 38.98 29.32 -8.22
CA ALA A 265 39.44 30.44 -9.02
C ALA A 265 39.09 31.78 -8.33
N LYS A 266 39.51 32.92 -8.89
CA LYS A 266 39.17 34.24 -8.29
C LYS A 266 37.66 34.44 -8.13
N ASN A 267 36.90 33.93 -9.08
CA ASN A 267 35.42 34.07 -9.16
C ASN A 267 34.70 32.71 -9.18
N ALA A 268 35.34 31.61 -8.74
CA ALA A 268 34.73 30.31 -8.75
C ALA A 268 34.96 29.54 -7.46
N HIS A 269 33.90 28.91 -6.97
CA HIS A 269 33.89 28.08 -5.77
C HIS A 269 33.29 26.71 -6.07
N LEU A 270 33.98 25.65 -5.67
CA LEU A 270 33.52 24.28 -5.70
C LEU A 270 32.87 23.97 -4.34
N ASN A 271 31.61 23.52 -4.38
CA ASN A 271 30.90 23.05 -3.21
C ASN A 271 30.76 21.52 -3.27
N ILE A 272 31.15 20.86 -2.19
CA ILE A 272 30.97 19.42 -2.00
C ILE A 272 30.17 19.23 -0.72
N ALA A 273 29.11 18.46 -0.77
CA ALA A 273 28.28 18.17 0.40
C ALA A 273 27.86 16.70 0.43
N TYR A 274 27.87 16.16 1.62
CA TYR A 274 27.31 14.83 1.88
C TYR A 274 26.37 14.92 3.05
N PHE A 275 25.17 14.34 2.89
CA PHE A 275 24.28 14.15 4.02
C PHE A 275 23.62 12.78 4.00
N PHE A 276 23.25 12.31 5.18
CA PHE A 276 22.51 11.08 5.35
C PHE A 276 21.32 11.32 6.30
N THR A 277 20.24 10.61 6.02
CA THR A 277 19.03 10.65 6.82
C THR A 277 18.67 9.23 7.27
N ASN A 278 18.52 9.07 8.58
CA ASN A 278 17.95 7.87 9.19
C ASN A 278 16.50 8.15 9.57
N TYR A 279 15.59 7.36 9.01
CA TYR A 279 14.17 7.44 9.34
C TYR A 279 13.88 6.55 10.53
N SER A 280 13.10 7.05 11.48
CA SER A 280 12.63 6.26 12.61
C SER A 280 11.69 5.16 12.10
N ASN A 281 11.84 3.95 12.60
CA ASN A 281 10.92 2.87 12.28
C ASN A 281 9.50 3.24 12.75
N PHE A 282 8.55 3.10 11.84
CA PHE A 282 7.14 3.28 12.16
C PHE A 282 6.44 1.93 12.03
N LYS A 283 5.75 1.52 13.11
CA LYS A 283 4.96 0.29 13.13
C LYS A 283 3.49 0.63 13.00
N LYS A 284 2.85 0.09 11.97
CA LYS A 284 1.42 0.17 11.74
C LYS A 284 0.81 -1.17 12.09
N GLU A 285 0.02 -1.22 13.15
CA GLU A 285 -0.71 -2.41 13.55
C GLU A 285 -2.15 -2.32 13.04
N TYR A 286 -2.65 -3.41 12.46
CA TYR A 286 -4.04 -3.50 12.02
C TYR A 286 -4.55 -4.92 12.15
N ASN A 287 -5.84 -5.03 12.38
CA ASN A 287 -6.53 -6.32 12.41
C ASN A 287 -7.13 -6.58 11.03
N ASP A 288 -6.93 -7.78 10.55
CA ASP A 288 -7.56 -8.29 9.34
C ASP A 288 -8.40 -9.52 9.69
N ALA A 289 -9.37 -9.86 8.87
CA ALA A 289 -10.19 -11.03 9.03
C ALA A 289 -9.98 -11.95 7.82
N ILE A 290 -9.46 -13.14 8.08
CA ILE A 290 -9.28 -14.16 7.06
C ILE A 290 -10.43 -15.17 7.19
N GLU A 291 -11.12 -15.46 6.07
CA GLU A 291 -12.06 -16.58 6.03
C GLU A 291 -11.28 -17.90 6.11
N ALA A 292 -11.43 -18.61 7.24
CA ALA A 292 -10.74 -19.87 7.53
C ALA A 292 -11.58 -21.11 7.25
N GLY A 293 -12.62 -20.98 6.41
CA GLY A 293 -13.55 -22.06 6.09
C GLY A 293 -14.98 -21.74 6.51
N GLN A 294 -15.77 -22.78 6.72
CA GLN A 294 -17.16 -22.64 7.18
C GLN A 294 -17.31 -23.37 8.51
N GLU A 295 -18.11 -22.81 9.40
CA GLU A 295 -18.54 -23.46 10.64
C GLU A 295 -20.05 -23.66 10.66
N GLN A 296 -20.47 -24.73 11.31
CA GLN A 296 -21.91 -25.01 11.53
C GLN A 296 -22.40 -24.13 12.67
N VAL A 297 -23.40 -23.31 12.39
CA VAL A 297 -24.09 -22.51 13.40
C VAL A 297 -25.52 -22.99 13.51
N THR A 298 -25.89 -23.45 14.71
CA THR A 298 -27.26 -23.82 15.01
C THR A 298 -28.06 -22.57 15.36
N GLN A 299 -29.06 -22.25 14.57
CA GLN A 299 -29.98 -21.15 14.82
C GLN A 299 -30.86 -21.43 16.03
N PRO A 300 -31.48 -20.41 16.67
CA PRO A 300 -32.37 -20.60 17.81
C PRO A 300 -33.62 -21.46 17.50
N ASP A 301 -33.96 -21.59 16.23
CA ASP A 301 -35.08 -22.45 15.74
C ASP A 301 -34.66 -23.90 15.50
N GLY A 302 -33.39 -24.26 15.83
CA GLY A 302 -32.83 -25.59 15.64
C GLY A 302 -32.30 -25.86 14.22
N THR A 303 -32.43 -24.93 13.29
CA THR A 303 -31.82 -25.07 11.95
C THR A 303 -30.32 -24.92 11.98
N VAL A 304 -29.62 -25.79 11.26
CA VAL A 304 -28.15 -25.74 11.15
C VAL A 304 -27.78 -25.02 9.84
N THR A 305 -27.09 -23.91 9.95
CA THR A 305 -26.60 -23.15 8.79
C THR A 305 -25.07 -23.15 8.78
N MET A 306 -24.48 -23.17 7.57
CA MET A 306 -23.03 -22.99 7.40
C MET A 306 -22.73 -21.50 7.28
N GLN A 307 -21.91 -20.98 8.17
CA GLN A 307 -21.46 -19.58 8.13
C GLN A 307 -19.94 -19.51 7.89
N PRO A 308 -19.44 -18.45 7.22
CA PRO A 308 -18.01 -18.25 7.08
C PRO A 308 -17.35 -18.14 8.46
N LYS A 309 -16.39 -19.00 8.74
CA LYS A 309 -15.54 -18.87 9.92
C LYS A 309 -14.46 -17.83 9.63
N THR A 310 -14.47 -16.73 10.36
CA THR A 310 -13.46 -15.69 10.27
C THR A 310 -12.44 -15.83 11.41
N LEU A 311 -11.16 -15.85 11.06
CA LEU A 311 -10.08 -15.72 12.02
C LEU A 311 -9.56 -14.29 11.97
N ALA A 312 -9.63 -13.60 13.10
CA ALA A 312 -8.98 -12.30 13.25
C ALA A 312 -7.47 -12.50 13.29
N THR A 313 -6.76 -11.81 12.40
CA THR A 313 -5.29 -11.79 12.38
C THR A 313 -4.81 -10.41 12.77
N LYS A 314 -3.80 -10.35 13.63
CA LYS A 314 -3.09 -9.11 13.96
C LYS A 314 -1.88 -9.01 13.03
N ASN A 315 -1.87 -7.97 12.20
CA ASN A 315 -0.80 -7.70 11.25
C ASN A 315 0.00 -6.48 11.69
N THR A 316 1.27 -6.46 11.32
CA THR A 316 2.18 -5.35 11.62
C THR A 316 3.01 -5.03 10.37
N ASP A 317 2.85 -3.82 9.86
CA ASP A 317 3.73 -3.28 8.82
C ASP A 317 4.82 -2.43 9.49
N ILE A 318 6.07 -2.62 9.08
CA ILE A 318 7.21 -1.85 9.58
C ILE A 318 7.76 -1.02 8.43
N PHE A 319 7.61 0.30 8.55
CA PHE A 319 8.14 1.26 7.59
C PHE A 319 9.51 1.75 8.07
N THR A 320 10.52 1.58 7.23
CA THR A 320 11.88 2.06 7.48
C THR A 320 12.52 2.53 6.19
N ARG A 321 13.39 3.55 6.30
CA ARG A 321 14.08 4.13 5.15
C ARG A 321 15.42 4.71 5.59
N THR A 322 16.38 4.71 4.70
CA THR A 322 17.67 5.44 4.83
C THR A 322 17.92 6.20 3.53
N ASN A 323 18.39 7.42 3.63
CA ASN A 323 18.76 8.22 2.47
C ASN A 323 20.20 8.72 2.62
N LYS A 324 20.96 8.67 1.52
CA LYS A 324 22.33 9.18 1.44
C LYS A 324 22.47 10.00 0.17
N VAL A 325 22.98 11.21 0.29
CA VAL A 325 23.11 12.14 -0.84
C VAL A 325 24.52 12.72 -0.87
N LEU A 326 25.15 12.64 -2.02
CA LEU A 326 26.36 13.36 -2.35
C LEU A 326 26.00 14.45 -3.35
N GLY A 327 26.31 15.70 -3.01
CA GLY A 327 26.12 16.85 -3.87
C GLY A 327 27.45 17.48 -4.26
N VAL A 328 27.56 17.89 -5.52
CA VAL A 328 28.68 18.69 -6.02
C VAL A 328 28.10 19.86 -6.80
N GLY A 329 28.55 21.07 -6.51
CA GLY A 329 28.09 22.30 -7.15
C GLY A 329 29.27 23.21 -7.48
N LEU A 330 29.14 24.04 -8.49
CA LEU A 330 30.08 25.08 -8.88
C LEU A 330 29.37 26.42 -8.89
N ASP A 331 29.83 27.35 -8.04
CA ASP A 331 29.37 28.74 -8.04
C ASP A 331 30.36 29.60 -8.84
N ILE A 332 29.89 30.40 -9.76
CA ILE A 332 30.68 31.31 -10.56
C ILE A 332 30.08 32.71 -10.42
N ASP A 333 30.91 33.65 -9.94
CA ASP A 333 30.56 35.07 -9.85
C ASP A 333 31.01 35.76 -11.15
N PHE A 334 30.09 36.50 -11.79
CA PHE A 334 30.30 37.17 -13.05
C PHE A 334 30.62 38.66 -12.88
#